data_30f7216b0962b2fdfb93fe38493ac8b7
#
_entry.id   30f7216b0962b2fdfb93fe38493ac8b7
#
_cell.length_a   1.000
_cell.length_b   1.000
_cell.length_c   1.000
_cell.angle_alpha   90.00
_cell.angle_beta   90.00
_cell.angle_gamma   90.00
#
_symmetry.space_group_name_H-M   'P 1'
#
loop_
_entity.id
_entity.type
_entity.pdbx_description
1 polymer ?
#
loop_
_entity_poly.entity_id
_entity_poly.type
_entity_poly.pdbx_seq_one_letter_code
_entity_poly.pdbx_strand_id
1 'polypeptide(L)'
;MRDPISKTAEAEPTTAQATTSMWLVGLLFILFFGAAWSFDQRGGWFDKQVYGSYKSPEDFIRFQPPAEGLPDGYLLGRKLYANCSVCHLDTGLGSASVGAPPLRDSEWVLAPKPDRIIRIVLDGLSGPITVKGQQYGTGQMNQFRPALTDEQIAAILTYLRYQREWKHNASPVTPAEVKAVRETTKDRSSNWSEAELLKVPAN
;
A
#
# COMPACT_ATOMS: atom_id res chain seq x y z
N MET A 1 -57.75 34.37 -48.24
CA MET A 1 -58.02 34.76 -46.84
C MET A 1 -57.40 33.73 -45.93
N ARG A 2 -56.37 34.11 -45.18
CA ARG A 2 -55.74 33.26 -44.19
C ARG A 2 -56.07 33.88 -42.82
N ASP A 3 -56.75 33.12 -42.01
CA ASP A 3 -57.07 33.52 -40.66
C ASP A 3 -55.79 33.70 -39.83
N PRO A 4 -55.67 34.76 -39.02
CA PRO A 4 -54.54 34.92 -38.12
C PRO A 4 -54.71 33.97 -36.92
N ILE A 5 -53.77 33.08 -36.74
CA ILE A 5 -53.65 32.23 -35.54
C ILE A 5 -53.44 33.17 -34.34
N SER A 6 -54.46 33.32 -33.53
CA SER A 6 -54.38 33.99 -32.25
C SER A 6 -53.46 33.16 -31.32
N LYS A 7 -52.23 33.63 -31.16
CA LYS A 7 -51.37 33.16 -30.09
C LYS A 7 -51.89 33.74 -28.77
N THR A 8 -52.70 33.00 -28.07
CA THR A 8 -52.88 33.24 -26.63
C THR A 8 -51.55 33.02 -25.95
N ALA A 9 -50.88 34.13 -25.66
CA ALA A 9 -49.70 34.09 -24.81
C ALA A 9 -50.13 33.54 -23.46
N GLU A 10 -49.78 32.31 -23.17
CA GLU A 10 -49.89 31.73 -21.84
C GLU A 10 -48.98 32.57 -20.91
N ALA A 11 -49.59 33.30 -19.98
CA ALA A 11 -48.86 34.15 -19.02
C ALA A 11 -47.98 33.23 -18.18
N GLU A 12 -46.67 33.43 -18.21
CA GLU A 12 -45.74 32.70 -17.32
C GLU A 12 -46.16 32.92 -15.86
N PRO A 13 -46.23 31.83 -15.04
CA PRO A 13 -46.59 31.95 -13.62
C PRO A 13 -45.53 32.77 -12.91
N THR A 14 -45.93 33.92 -12.37
CA THR A 14 -45.07 34.75 -11.54
C THR A 14 -44.92 34.15 -10.17
N THR A 15 -43.70 34.18 -9.63
CA THR A 15 -43.33 33.59 -8.31
C THR A 15 -44.18 34.09 -7.14
N ALA A 16 -44.86 35.21 -7.29
CA ALA A 16 -45.78 35.79 -6.31
C ALA A 16 -47.13 35.07 -6.19
N GLN A 17 -47.49 34.18 -7.12
CA GLN A 17 -48.77 33.44 -7.13
C GLN A 17 -48.67 31.99 -6.63
N ALA A 18 -47.47 31.49 -6.36
CA ALA A 18 -47.29 30.16 -5.79
C ALA A 18 -47.43 30.24 -4.29
N THR A 19 -48.62 30.06 -3.74
CA THR A 19 -48.83 29.82 -2.33
C THR A 19 -48.31 28.41 -1.99
N THR A 20 -47.09 28.33 -1.50
CA THR A 20 -46.58 27.06 -0.94
C THR A 20 -47.44 26.64 0.22
N SER A 21 -48.09 25.50 0.11
CA SER A 21 -48.93 24.99 1.17
C SER A 21 -48.07 24.72 2.42
N MET A 22 -48.47 25.29 3.58
CA MET A 22 -47.74 25.15 4.85
C MET A 22 -47.52 23.69 5.25
N TRP A 23 -48.43 22.78 4.89
CA TRP A 23 -48.23 21.35 5.14
C TRP A 23 -47.09 20.75 4.31
N LEU A 24 -46.87 21.24 3.07
CA LEU A 24 -45.76 20.79 2.22
C LEU A 24 -44.41 21.19 2.82
N VAL A 25 -44.33 22.42 3.37
CA VAL A 25 -43.16 22.92 4.08
C VAL A 25 -42.86 22.03 5.28
N GLY A 26 -43.89 21.70 6.08
CA GLY A 26 -43.77 20.79 7.21
C GLY A 26 -43.27 19.38 6.79
N LEU A 27 -43.82 18.83 5.70
CA LEU A 27 -43.41 17.56 5.19
C LEU A 27 -41.93 17.56 4.73
N LEU A 28 -41.50 18.61 4.02
CA LEU A 28 -40.12 18.77 3.59
C LEU A 28 -39.16 18.87 4.78
N PHE A 29 -39.54 19.58 5.87
CA PHE A 29 -38.75 19.60 7.10
C PHE A 29 -38.61 18.22 7.74
N ILE A 30 -39.71 17.44 7.80
CA ILE A 30 -39.68 16.08 8.36
C ILE A 30 -38.81 15.19 7.52
N LEU A 31 -38.93 15.25 6.21
CA LEU A 31 -38.11 14.46 5.28
C LEU A 31 -36.62 14.84 5.35
N PHE A 32 -36.32 16.14 5.42
CA PHE A 32 -34.96 16.63 5.57
C PHE A 32 -34.33 16.19 6.89
N PHE A 33 -35.09 16.35 8.00
CA PHE A 33 -34.62 15.92 9.32
C PHE A 33 -34.46 14.41 9.40
N GLY A 34 -35.40 13.64 8.82
CA GLY A 34 -35.30 12.18 8.77
C GLY A 34 -34.11 11.72 7.89
N ALA A 35 -33.87 12.39 6.77
CA ALA A 35 -32.71 12.11 5.93
C ALA A 35 -31.40 12.47 6.63
N ALA A 36 -31.32 13.62 7.28
CA ALA A 36 -30.15 14.04 8.05
C ALA A 36 -29.87 13.09 9.21
N TRP A 37 -30.90 12.69 9.95
CA TRP A 37 -30.80 11.69 11.01
C TRP A 37 -30.33 10.32 10.48
N SER A 38 -30.93 9.84 9.38
CA SER A 38 -30.53 8.58 8.77
C SER A 38 -29.10 8.62 8.25
N PHE A 39 -28.69 9.77 7.72
CA PHE A 39 -27.34 9.98 7.23
C PHE A 39 -26.33 10.03 8.38
N ASP A 40 -26.65 10.71 9.47
CA ASP A 40 -25.82 10.75 10.68
C ASP A 40 -25.65 9.35 11.30
N GLN A 41 -26.73 8.57 11.38
CA GLN A 41 -26.67 7.21 11.93
C GLN A 41 -25.97 6.19 11.04
N ARG A 42 -25.95 6.37 9.72
CA ARG A 42 -25.46 5.37 8.76
C ARG A 42 -24.34 5.89 7.85
N GLY A 43 -24.23 7.18 7.68
CA GLY A 43 -23.27 7.80 6.77
C GLY A 43 -21.89 8.04 7.36
N GLY A 44 -21.75 7.93 8.67
CA GLY A 44 -20.47 8.12 9.38
C GLY A 44 -19.80 9.48 9.18
N TRP A 45 -20.52 10.50 8.73
CA TRP A 45 -19.99 11.82 8.34
C TRP A 45 -19.08 12.46 9.40
N PHE A 46 -19.42 12.33 10.67
CA PHE A 46 -18.60 12.83 11.79
C PHE A 46 -18.28 11.72 12.80
N ASP A 47 -18.47 10.46 12.41
CA ASP A 47 -18.16 9.35 13.30
C ASP A 47 -16.66 9.24 13.47
N LYS A 48 -16.25 9.30 14.73
CA LYS A 48 -14.86 9.14 15.15
C LYS A 48 -14.24 7.83 14.69
N GLN A 49 -15.05 6.80 14.44
CA GLN A 49 -14.59 5.49 13.94
C GLN A 49 -14.30 5.52 12.45
N VAL A 50 -15.02 6.32 11.64
CA VAL A 50 -14.75 6.46 10.21
C VAL A 50 -13.46 7.25 9.97
N TYR A 51 -13.23 8.32 10.75
CA TYR A 51 -12.05 9.17 10.59
C TYR A 51 -10.93 8.86 11.58
N GLY A 52 -11.22 8.15 12.67
CA GLY A 52 -10.26 7.78 13.69
C GLY A 52 -9.59 6.42 13.48
N SER A 53 -10.10 5.59 12.56
CA SER A 53 -9.57 4.26 12.28
C SER A 53 -8.27 4.30 11.49
N TYR A 54 -8.04 5.37 10.73
CA TYR A 54 -6.85 5.52 9.91
C TYR A 54 -5.95 6.60 10.53
N LYS A 55 -4.91 6.16 11.23
CA LYS A 55 -3.93 7.07 11.85
C LYS A 55 -2.91 7.58 10.84
N SER A 56 -2.79 6.90 9.71
CA SER A 56 -1.84 7.23 8.65
C SER A 56 -2.37 6.78 7.27
N PRO A 57 -1.83 7.33 6.16
CA PRO A 57 -2.11 6.83 4.83
C PRO A 57 -1.78 5.34 4.64
N GLU A 58 -0.83 4.82 5.43
CA GLU A 58 -0.47 3.40 5.45
C GLU A 58 -1.61 2.53 5.98
N ASP A 59 -2.28 2.98 7.05
CA ASP A 59 -3.45 2.28 7.60
C ASP A 59 -4.57 2.17 6.57
N PHE A 60 -4.82 3.24 5.79
CA PHE A 60 -5.81 3.20 4.72
C PHE A 60 -5.48 2.12 3.67
N ILE A 61 -4.22 2.05 3.23
CA ILE A 61 -3.76 1.05 2.26
C ILE A 61 -3.86 -0.37 2.84
N ARG A 62 -3.58 -0.54 4.13
CA ARG A 62 -3.67 -1.82 4.84
C ARG A 62 -5.09 -2.38 4.89
N PHE A 63 -6.12 -1.51 5.00
CA PHE A 63 -7.52 -1.91 5.06
C PHE A 63 -8.22 -1.91 3.71
N GLN A 64 -7.53 -1.53 2.62
CA GLN A 64 -8.09 -1.75 1.29
C GLN A 64 -8.18 -3.25 1.00
N PRO A 65 -9.29 -3.72 0.43
CA PRO A 65 -9.35 -5.10 -0.04
C PRO A 65 -8.20 -5.33 -1.04
N PRO A 66 -7.58 -6.52 -1.04
CA PRO A 66 -6.56 -6.86 -2.01
C PRO A 66 -7.09 -6.56 -3.41
N ALA A 67 -6.35 -5.84 -4.23
CA ALA A 67 -6.68 -5.73 -5.63
C ALA A 67 -6.71 -7.14 -6.21
N GLU A 68 -7.73 -7.47 -7.01
CA GLU A 68 -7.95 -8.83 -7.52
C GLU A 68 -6.64 -9.46 -8.02
N GLY A 69 -6.29 -10.62 -7.45
CA GLY A 69 -5.10 -11.39 -7.80
C GLY A 69 -3.76 -10.80 -7.30
N LEU A 70 -3.75 -9.90 -6.31
CA LEU A 70 -2.53 -9.48 -5.61
C LEU A 70 -2.49 -10.06 -4.19
N PRO A 71 -1.30 -10.47 -3.70
CA PRO A 71 -1.15 -10.91 -2.32
C PRO A 71 -1.42 -9.79 -1.30
N ASP A 72 -1.81 -10.19 -0.09
CA ASP A 72 -1.96 -9.26 1.03
C ASP A 72 -0.66 -8.48 1.27
N GLY A 73 -0.79 -7.19 1.58
CA GLY A 73 0.36 -6.31 1.80
C GLY A 73 1.06 -5.81 0.52
N TYR A 74 0.75 -6.31 -0.68
CA TYR A 74 1.43 -5.90 -1.90
C TYR A 74 1.38 -4.38 -2.15
N LEU A 75 0.21 -3.76 -2.00
CA LEU A 75 0.04 -2.31 -2.21
C LEU A 75 0.81 -1.49 -1.18
N LEU A 76 0.82 -1.93 0.07
CA LEU A 76 1.63 -1.32 1.12
C LEU A 76 3.12 -1.46 0.81
N GLY A 77 3.56 -2.67 0.41
CA GLY A 77 4.94 -2.94 0.02
C GLY A 77 5.40 -2.08 -1.15
N ARG A 78 4.55 -1.91 -2.17
CA ARG A 78 4.80 -1.01 -3.30
C ARG A 78 5.08 0.42 -2.84
N LYS A 79 4.27 0.94 -1.91
CA LYS A 79 4.47 2.29 -1.36
C LYS A 79 5.76 2.39 -0.57
N LEU A 80 6.02 1.41 0.30
CA LEU A 80 7.20 1.40 1.17
C LEU A 80 8.51 1.13 0.41
N TYR A 81 8.44 0.54 -0.78
CA TYR A 81 9.60 0.30 -1.63
C TYR A 81 10.36 1.58 -2.01
N ALA A 82 9.73 2.75 -1.91
CA ALA A 82 10.39 4.04 -2.08
C ALA A 82 11.64 4.19 -1.19
N ASN A 83 11.68 3.56 -0.02
CA ASN A 83 12.86 3.56 0.86
C ASN A 83 14.03 2.72 0.30
N CYS A 84 13.73 1.77 -0.58
CA CYS A 84 14.70 0.85 -1.18
C CYS A 84 15.14 1.33 -2.56
N SER A 85 14.24 2.00 -3.30
CA SER A 85 14.48 2.43 -4.69
C SER A 85 15.57 3.48 -4.80
N VAL A 86 15.90 4.19 -3.73
CA VAL A 86 17.05 5.13 -3.68
C VAL A 86 18.35 4.45 -4.10
N CYS A 87 18.56 3.20 -3.70
CA CYS A 87 19.76 2.42 -4.04
C CYS A 87 19.48 1.35 -5.11
N HIS A 88 18.33 0.68 -5.01
CA HIS A 88 17.99 -0.43 -5.90
C HIS A 88 17.23 -0.01 -7.16
N LEU A 89 16.91 1.29 -7.31
CA LEU A 89 16.11 1.91 -8.37
C LEU A 89 14.68 1.35 -8.45
N ASP A 90 13.77 2.11 -9.02
CA ASP A 90 12.38 1.67 -9.22
C ASP A 90 12.28 0.49 -10.18
N THR A 91 13.26 0.36 -11.08
CA THR A 91 13.39 -0.77 -12.00
C THR A 91 13.88 -2.06 -11.32
N GLY A 92 14.40 -1.98 -10.09
CA GLY A 92 15.01 -3.09 -9.38
C GLY A 92 16.34 -3.60 -9.98
N LEU A 93 16.93 -2.85 -10.89
CA LEU A 93 18.19 -3.25 -11.55
C LEU A 93 19.44 -2.97 -10.71
N GLY A 94 19.26 -2.29 -9.57
CA GLY A 94 20.37 -1.88 -8.73
C GLY A 94 21.13 -0.68 -9.31
N SER A 95 22.14 -0.24 -8.60
CA SER A 95 22.96 0.92 -8.98
C SER A 95 24.43 0.63 -8.79
N ALA A 96 25.19 0.65 -9.89
CA ALA A 96 26.63 0.46 -9.85
C ALA A 96 27.36 1.57 -9.09
N SER A 97 26.82 2.79 -9.10
CA SER A 97 27.45 3.95 -8.42
C SER A 97 27.46 3.82 -6.91
N VAL A 98 26.49 3.09 -6.32
CA VAL A 98 26.42 2.82 -4.88
C VAL A 98 26.68 1.36 -4.56
N GLY A 99 27.05 0.54 -5.54
CA GLY A 99 27.33 -0.88 -5.36
C GLY A 99 26.09 -1.73 -5.00
N ALA A 100 24.90 -1.21 -5.24
CA ALA A 100 23.66 -1.92 -4.92
C ALA A 100 23.34 -2.99 -5.97
N PRO A 101 23.13 -4.26 -5.57
CA PRO A 101 22.83 -5.34 -6.51
C PRO A 101 21.42 -5.22 -7.07
N PRO A 102 21.12 -5.88 -8.20
CA PRO A 102 19.77 -6.00 -8.71
C PRO A 102 18.90 -6.85 -7.78
N LEU A 103 17.66 -6.41 -7.57
CA LEU A 103 16.61 -7.18 -6.90
C LEU A 103 15.78 -7.96 -7.93
N ARG A 104 15.69 -7.40 -9.14
CA ARG A 104 15.00 -8.04 -10.25
C ARG A 104 15.74 -9.30 -10.69
N ASP A 105 15.01 -10.41 -10.78
CA ASP A 105 15.49 -11.74 -11.12
C ASP A 105 16.62 -12.26 -10.19
N SER A 106 16.71 -11.73 -8.98
CA SER A 106 17.70 -12.13 -7.99
C SER A 106 17.32 -13.45 -7.34
N GLU A 107 18.23 -14.41 -7.32
CA GLU A 107 18.11 -15.69 -6.63
C GLU A 107 17.91 -15.52 -5.11
N TRP A 108 18.38 -14.42 -4.54
CA TRP A 108 18.17 -14.08 -3.13
C TRP A 108 16.72 -13.68 -2.84
N VAL A 109 16.13 -12.88 -3.76
CA VAL A 109 14.74 -12.42 -3.65
C VAL A 109 13.77 -13.56 -3.95
N LEU A 110 14.08 -14.39 -4.94
CA LEU A 110 13.19 -15.44 -5.44
C LEU A 110 13.43 -16.81 -4.78
N ALA A 111 14.34 -16.91 -3.82
CA ALA A 111 14.55 -18.14 -3.07
C ALA A 111 13.23 -18.71 -2.51
N PRO A 112 13.02 -20.03 -2.49
CA PRO A 112 11.81 -20.64 -1.96
C PRO A 112 11.47 -20.13 -0.55
N LYS A 113 12.43 -20.12 0.36
CA LYS A 113 12.28 -19.52 1.69
C LYS A 113 12.82 -18.10 1.74
N PRO A 114 12.09 -17.16 2.34
CA PRO A 114 12.51 -15.76 2.42
C PRO A 114 13.49 -15.44 3.55
N ASP A 115 13.94 -16.43 4.30
CA ASP A 115 14.75 -16.26 5.51
C ASP A 115 16.00 -15.40 5.31
N ARG A 116 16.69 -15.58 4.18
CA ARG A 116 17.92 -14.83 3.87
C ARG A 116 17.63 -13.36 3.65
N ILE A 117 16.62 -13.05 2.80
CA ILE A 117 16.28 -11.66 2.49
C ILE A 117 15.65 -10.94 3.69
N ILE A 118 14.92 -11.65 4.56
CA ILE A 118 14.42 -11.10 5.83
C ILE A 118 15.59 -10.65 6.69
N ARG A 119 16.63 -11.47 6.83
CA ARG A 119 17.85 -11.14 7.59
C ARG A 119 18.57 -9.94 7.03
N ILE A 120 18.71 -9.88 5.70
CA ILE A 120 19.35 -8.74 5.01
C ILE A 120 18.59 -7.44 5.31
N VAL A 121 17.26 -7.44 5.23
CA VAL A 121 16.47 -6.23 5.50
C VAL A 121 16.50 -5.86 6.97
N LEU A 122 16.43 -6.84 7.87
CA LEU A 122 16.49 -6.57 9.31
C LEU A 122 17.85 -5.98 9.73
N ASP A 123 18.92 -6.64 9.42
CA ASP A 123 20.23 -6.37 10.04
C ASP A 123 21.28 -5.87 9.05
N GLY A 124 20.88 -5.59 7.80
CA GLY A 124 21.77 -5.09 6.78
C GLY A 124 22.72 -6.13 6.20
N LEU A 125 23.49 -5.71 5.22
CA LEU A 125 24.50 -6.52 4.53
C LEU A 125 25.79 -5.72 4.40
N SER A 126 26.92 -6.36 4.67
CA SER A 126 28.25 -5.79 4.46
C SER A 126 29.12 -6.71 3.61
N GLY A 127 29.94 -6.09 2.79
CA GLY A 127 30.85 -6.81 1.91
C GLY A 127 30.17 -7.28 0.61
N PRO A 128 30.94 -8.02 -0.21
CA PRO A 128 30.46 -8.46 -1.50
C PRO A 128 29.34 -9.51 -1.38
N ILE A 129 28.41 -9.44 -2.33
CA ILE A 129 27.37 -10.44 -2.54
C ILE A 129 27.31 -10.80 -4.02
N THR A 130 27.17 -12.07 -4.32
CA THR A 130 27.03 -12.57 -5.69
C THR A 130 25.55 -12.64 -6.04
N VAL A 131 25.15 -11.93 -7.09
CA VAL A 131 23.79 -11.94 -7.62
C VAL A 131 23.86 -12.21 -9.13
N LYS A 132 23.16 -13.22 -9.59
CA LYS A 132 23.14 -13.64 -11.01
C LYS A 132 24.56 -13.91 -11.54
N GLY A 133 25.44 -14.49 -10.71
CA GLY A 133 26.81 -14.80 -11.05
C GLY A 133 27.76 -13.59 -11.10
N GLN A 134 27.27 -12.38 -10.82
CA GLN A 134 28.08 -11.16 -10.75
C GLN A 134 28.23 -10.70 -9.31
N GLN A 135 29.44 -10.27 -8.96
CA GLN A 135 29.72 -9.75 -7.62
C GLN A 135 29.37 -8.26 -7.52
N TYR A 136 28.64 -7.91 -6.45
CA TYR A 136 28.25 -6.55 -6.07
C TYR A 136 28.72 -6.27 -4.65
N GLY A 137 28.70 -5.00 -4.24
CA GLY A 137 28.86 -4.69 -2.82
C GLY A 137 30.24 -4.20 -2.45
N THR A 138 30.63 -3.07 -3.07
CA THR A 138 31.64 -2.19 -2.46
C THR A 138 31.02 -1.35 -1.34
N GLY A 139 29.68 -1.38 -1.19
CA GLY A 139 28.91 -0.62 -0.22
C GLY A 139 28.31 -1.50 0.89
N GLN A 140 27.50 -0.85 1.70
CA GLN A 140 26.82 -1.46 2.85
C GLN A 140 25.32 -1.18 2.73
N MET A 141 24.49 -2.22 2.85
CA MET A 141 23.06 -2.04 3.00
C MET A 141 22.73 -1.76 4.47
N ASN A 142 21.93 -0.74 4.71
CA ASN A 142 21.52 -0.33 6.04
C ASN A 142 20.61 -1.36 6.73
N GLN A 143 20.59 -1.33 8.04
CA GLN A 143 19.66 -2.09 8.88
C GLN A 143 18.32 -1.34 8.97
N PHE A 144 17.22 -2.05 8.76
CA PHE A 144 15.87 -1.51 8.89
C PHE A 144 15.11 -2.01 10.12
N ARG A 145 15.76 -2.82 10.95
CA ARG A 145 15.18 -3.36 12.20
C ARG A 145 14.54 -2.30 13.10
N PRO A 146 15.16 -1.15 13.37
CA PRO A 146 14.58 -0.13 14.23
C PRO A 146 13.51 0.72 13.54
N ALA A 147 13.53 0.78 12.21
CA ALA A 147 12.70 1.71 11.42
C ALA A 147 11.42 1.09 10.89
N LEU A 148 11.40 -0.23 10.66
CA LEU A 148 10.28 -0.93 10.03
C LEU A 148 9.71 -2.02 10.95
N THR A 149 8.36 -2.10 10.97
CA THR A 149 7.63 -3.17 11.66
C THR A 149 7.70 -4.48 10.87
N ASP A 150 7.29 -5.58 11.50
CA ASP A 150 7.25 -6.89 10.84
C ASP A 150 6.27 -6.89 9.64
N GLU A 151 5.14 -6.22 9.78
CA GLU A 151 4.16 -6.06 8.70
C GLU A 151 4.72 -5.25 7.54
N GLN A 152 5.47 -4.19 7.82
CA GLN A 152 6.05 -3.34 6.79
C GLN A 152 7.14 -4.08 6.00
N ILE A 153 8.01 -4.82 6.69
CA ILE A 153 9.04 -5.66 6.05
C ILE A 153 8.39 -6.76 5.23
N ALA A 154 7.40 -7.47 5.79
CA ALA A 154 6.66 -8.51 5.08
C ALA A 154 6.01 -7.96 3.79
N ALA A 155 5.40 -6.77 3.88
CA ALA A 155 4.78 -6.10 2.76
C ALA A 155 5.80 -5.75 1.65
N ILE A 156 6.95 -5.15 2.01
CA ILE A 156 8.02 -4.82 1.05
C ILE A 156 8.52 -6.10 0.36
N LEU A 157 8.81 -7.15 1.13
CA LEU A 157 9.32 -8.41 0.58
C LEU A 157 8.26 -9.12 -0.29
N THR A 158 6.98 -9.06 0.09
CA THR A 158 5.88 -9.56 -0.74
C THR A 158 5.81 -8.80 -2.07
N TYR A 159 5.90 -7.47 -2.05
CA TYR A 159 5.95 -6.66 -3.26
C TYR A 159 7.11 -7.08 -4.17
N LEU A 160 8.33 -7.20 -3.64
CA LEU A 160 9.51 -7.60 -4.41
C LEU A 160 9.36 -9.01 -5.01
N ARG A 161 8.85 -9.95 -4.23
CA ARG A 161 8.70 -11.36 -4.63
C ARG A 161 7.55 -11.61 -5.60
N TYR A 162 6.56 -10.69 -5.66
CA TYR A 162 5.38 -10.79 -6.51
C TYR A 162 5.28 -9.64 -7.53
N GLN A 163 6.39 -8.97 -7.86
CA GLN A 163 6.40 -7.81 -8.75
C GLN A 163 6.08 -8.21 -10.20
N ARG A 164 4.87 -7.86 -10.66
CA ARG A 164 4.35 -8.27 -11.98
C ARG A 164 5.15 -7.73 -13.15
N GLU A 165 5.62 -6.48 -13.08
CA GLU A 165 6.43 -5.86 -14.13
C GLU A 165 7.79 -6.55 -14.29
N TRP A 166 8.30 -7.15 -13.22
CA TRP A 166 9.53 -7.95 -13.23
C TRP A 166 9.27 -9.43 -13.50
N LYS A 167 7.98 -9.81 -13.69
CA LYS A 167 7.52 -11.19 -13.86
C LYS A 167 7.86 -12.10 -12.67
N HIS A 168 7.96 -11.52 -11.48
CA HIS A 168 8.13 -12.26 -10.25
C HIS A 168 6.80 -12.89 -9.82
N ASN A 169 6.86 -14.13 -9.37
CA ASN A 169 5.70 -14.88 -8.88
C ASN A 169 6.12 -15.85 -7.77
N ALA A 170 6.92 -15.39 -6.83
CA ALA A 170 7.30 -16.17 -5.66
C ALA A 170 6.28 -15.97 -4.51
N SER A 171 6.28 -16.89 -3.55
CA SER A 171 5.36 -16.83 -2.41
C SER A 171 5.46 -15.51 -1.65
N PRO A 172 4.33 -14.95 -1.18
CA PRO A 172 4.34 -13.78 -0.30
C PRO A 172 5.06 -14.08 1.01
N VAL A 173 5.50 -13.03 1.69
CA VAL A 173 6.12 -13.11 3.02
C VAL A 173 5.11 -12.64 4.06
N THR A 174 4.99 -13.40 5.14
CA THR A 174 4.07 -13.08 6.23
C THR A 174 4.76 -12.31 7.36
N PRO A 175 4.03 -11.46 8.12
CA PRO A 175 4.58 -10.83 9.32
C PRO A 175 5.09 -11.83 10.36
N ALA A 176 4.49 -13.02 10.43
CA ALA A 176 4.90 -14.07 11.35
C ALA A 176 6.30 -14.63 11.01
N GLU A 177 6.63 -14.79 9.71
CA GLU A 177 7.96 -15.18 9.26
C GLU A 177 9.00 -14.12 9.61
N VAL A 178 8.68 -12.83 9.38
CA VAL A 178 9.58 -11.72 9.75
C VAL A 178 9.81 -11.71 11.25
N LYS A 179 8.75 -11.83 12.06
CA LYS A 179 8.83 -11.86 13.51
C LYS A 179 9.71 -13.03 13.99
N ALA A 180 9.52 -14.22 13.44
CA ALA A 180 10.33 -15.39 13.80
C ALA A 180 11.83 -15.17 13.54
N VAL A 181 12.19 -14.58 12.39
CA VAL A 181 13.58 -14.24 12.08
C VAL A 181 14.08 -13.13 12.99
N ARG A 182 13.30 -12.09 13.26
CA ARG A 182 13.65 -10.99 14.16
C ARG A 182 13.99 -11.50 15.58
N GLU A 183 13.22 -12.45 16.09
CA GLU A 183 13.49 -13.05 17.41
C GLU A 183 14.76 -13.91 17.40
N THR A 184 14.99 -14.71 16.36
CA THR A 184 16.19 -15.54 16.26
C THR A 184 17.48 -14.74 16.07
N THR A 185 17.38 -13.50 15.64
CA THR A 185 18.52 -12.60 15.38
C THR A 185 18.53 -11.37 16.30
N LYS A 186 17.77 -11.40 17.40
CA LYS A 186 17.58 -10.23 18.29
C LYS A 186 18.90 -9.69 18.89
N ASP A 187 19.84 -10.56 19.15
CA ASP A 187 21.13 -10.22 19.76
C ASP A 187 22.21 -9.83 18.73
N ARG A 188 21.81 -9.79 17.43
CA ARG A 188 22.74 -9.41 16.37
C ARG A 188 22.90 -7.89 16.29
N SER A 189 24.15 -7.45 16.36
CA SER A 189 24.53 -6.04 16.28
C SER A 189 25.30 -5.67 15.00
N SER A 190 25.70 -6.67 14.20
CA SER A 190 26.48 -6.47 12.98
C SER A 190 25.69 -6.85 11.74
N ASN A 191 26.03 -6.24 10.61
CA ASN A 191 25.48 -6.61 9.31
C ASN A 191 25.85 -8.06 8.94
N TRP A 192 25.03 -8.66 8.09
CA TRP A 192 25.31 -9.98 7.53
C TRP A 192 26.40 -9.91 6.46
N SER A 193 27.14 -10.99 6.31
CA SER A 193 27.97 -11.27 5.14
C SER A 193 27.31 -12.35 4.27
N GLU A 194 27.68 -12.42 2.98
CA GLU A 194 27.21 -13.47 2.08
C GLU A 194 27.53 -14.87 2.64
N ALA A 195 28.75 -15.07 3.16
CA ALA A 195 29.19 -16.35 3.70
C ALA A 195 28.37 -16.84 4.90
N GLU A 196 27.88 -15.92 5.75
CA GLU A 196 26.97 -16.25 6.85
C GLU A 196 25.57 -16.59 6.32
N LEU A 197 25.05 -15.80 5.37
CA LEU A 197 23.74 -16.02 4.79
C LEU A 197 23.62 -17.33 4.02
N LEU A 198 24.70 -17.75 3.35
CA LEU A 198 24.73 -19.03 2.65
C LEU A 198 24.58 -20.24 3.58
N LYS A 199 24.88 -20.11 4.87
CA LYS A 199 24.63 -21.14 5.89
C LYS A 199 23.14 -21.24 6.29
N VAL A 200 22.34 -20.22 5.98
CA VAL A 200 20.89 -20.23 6.23
C VAL A 200 20.20 -20.99 5.07
N PRO A 201 19.36 -22.01 5.38
CA PRO A 201 18.64 -22.76 4.34
C PRO A 201 17.78 -21.86 3.46
N ALA A 202 17.83 -22.07 2.16
CA ALA A 202 17.01 -21.37 1.18
C ALA A 202 15.85 -22.23 0.62
N ASN A 203 15.82 -23.50 1.02
CA ASN A 203 14.84 -24.53 0.59
C ASN A 203 13.92 -24.89 1.74
#